data_19a705be7e5f24557d1f1287de1bbb2d
#
_entry.id   19a705be7e5f24557d1f1287de1bbb2d
#
_cell.length_a   1.000
_cell.length_b   1.000
_cell.length_c   1.000
_cell.angle_alpha   90.00
_cell.angle_beta   90.00
_cell.angle_gamma   90.00
#
_symmetry.space_group_name_H-M   'P 1'
#
loop_
_entity.id
_entity.type
_entity.pdbx_description
1 polymer ?
#
loop_
_entity_poly.entity_id
_entity_poly.type
_entity_poly.pdbx_seq_one_letter_code
_entity_poly.pdbx_strand_id
1 'polypeptide(L)'
;MMARFKTVATPDGQSQVEITGDELAALEASESEFEAGRVDRAMQVMRDQRNAKLAETDWWSFADSPAMTDAQTSYRQALRNLPASVPTPPVADIEAMKSWPVWPDTPE
;
A
#
# COMPACT_ATOMS: atom_id res chain seq x y z
N MET A 1 -0.06 -1.44 29.12
CA MET A 1 0.91 -1.92 28.10
C MET A 1 1.19 -3.39 28.36
N MET A 2 1.07 -4.23 27.35
CA MET A 2 1.34 -5.66 27.51
C MET A 2 2.85 -5.90 27.52
N ALA A 3 3.30 -6.77 28.44
CA ALA A 3 4.69 -7.21 28.48
C ALA A 3 5.04 -8.03 27.22
N ARG A 4 6.27 -7.90 26.77
CA ARG A 4 6.77 -8.61 25.59
C ARG A 4 7.85 -9.61 26.05
N PHE A 5 7.84 -10.79 25.46
CA PHE A 5 8.72 -11.88 25.84
C PHE A 5 9.45 -12.46 24.64
N LYS A 6 10.66 -12.96 24.89
CA LYS A 6 11.41 -13.73 23.90
C LYS A 6 11.73 -15.10 24.46
N THR A 7 11.88 -16.08 23.57
CA THR A 7 12.28 -17.42 23.92
C THR A 7 13.80 -17.50 23.95
N VAL A 8 14.34 -18.00 25.06
CA VAL A 8 15.80 -18.14 25.24
C VAL A 8 16.11 -19.62 25.51
N ALA A 9 17.09 -20.18 24.80
CA ALA A 9 17.58 -21.53 25.06
C ALA A 9 18.38 -21.54 26.35
N THR A 10 18.08 -22.53 27.22
CA THR A 10 18.77 -22.72 28.49
C THR A 10 19.25 -24.17 28.57
N PRO A 11 20.19 -24.53 29.51
CA PRO A 11 20.61 -25.91 29.70
C PRO A 11 19.47 -26.87 30.05
N ASP A 12 18.39 -26.35 30.63
CA ASP A 12 17.20 -27.13 31.01
C ASP A 12 16.11 -27.14 29.95
N GLY A 13 16.35 -26.49 28.78
CA GLY A 13 15.38 -26.35 27.70
C GLY A 13 15.23 -24.92 27.26
N GLN A 14 13.99 -24.49 27.04
CA GLN A 14 13.68 -23.12 26.64
C GLN A 14 12.92 -22.41 27.75
N SER A 15 13.19 -21.11 27.91
CA SER A 15 12.40 -20.29 28.80
C SER A 15 12.08 -18.96 28.11
N GLN A 16 11.01 -18.33 28.58
CA GLN A 16 10.62 -16.99 28.08
C GLN A 16 11.17 -15.92 29.01
N VAL A 17 11.78 -14.90 28.41
CA VAL A 17 12.35 -13.78 29.13
C VAL A 17 11.67 -12.52 28.66
N GLU A 18 11.27 -11.68 29.61
CA GLU A 18 10.64 -10.40 29.27
C GLU A 18 11.63 -9.51 28.53
N ILE A 19 11.16 -8.91 27.41
CA ILE A 19 11.95 -7.95 26.65
C ILE A 19 11.80 -6.59 27.31
N THR A 20 12.91 -6.00 27.75
CA THR A 20 12.93 -4.71 28.45
C THR A 20 14.08 -3.84 27.97
N GLY A 21 14.07 -2.56 28.36
CA GLY A 21 15.16 -1.63 28.11
C GLY A 21 15.42 -1.37 26.63
N ASP A 22 16.70 -1.35 26.26
CA ASP A 22 17.12 -1.02 24.89
C ASP A 22 16.61 -2.05 23.87
N GLU A 23 16.52 -3.31 24.26
CA GLU A 23 16.01 -4.37 23.40
C GLU A 23 14.54 -4.15 23.05
N LEU A 24 13.72 -3.77 24.03
CA LEU A 24 12.32 -3.43 23.81
C LEU A 24 12.18 -2.19 22.91
N ALA A 25 12.98 -1.16 23.17
CA ALA A 25 12.95 0.06 22.36
C ALA A 25 13.32 -0.22 20.91
N ALA A 26 14.33 -1.08 20.67
CA ALA A 26 14.73 -1.49 19.32
C ALA A 26 13.63 -2.26 18.60
N LEU A 27 12.94 -3.16 19.32
CA LEU A 27 11.84 -3.92 18.77
C LEU A 27 10.66 -3.04 18.39
N GLU A 28 10.28 -2.11 19.26
CA GLU A 28 9.19 -1.16 19.00
C GLU A 28 9.52 -0.24 17.84
N ALA A 29 10.76 0.23 17.73
CA ALA A 29 11.20 1.06 16.60
C ALA A 29 11.13 0.29 15.29
N SER A 30 11.57 -0.97 15.29
CA SER A 30 11.52 -1.84 14.12
C SER A 30 10.09 -2.10 13.65
N GLU A 31 9.17 -2.35 14.59
CA GLU A 31 7.75 -2.51 14.28
C GLU A 31 7.14 -1.23 13.72
N SER A 32 7.50 -0.10 14.27
CA SER A 32 7.02 1.21 13.81
C SER A 32 7.50 1.50 12.37
N GLU A 33 8.76 1.20 12.06
CA GLU A 33 9.30 1.34 10.71
C GLU A 33 8.59 0.41 9.73
N PHE A 34 8.30 -0.81 10.13
CA PHE A 34 7.59 -1.78 9.30
C PHE A 34 6.17 -1.29 8.99
N GLU A 35 5.45 -0.79 9.99
CA GLU A 35 4.11 -0.25 9.81
C GLU A 35 4.10 0.96 8.86
N ALA A 36 5.06 1.88 9.05
CA ALA A 36 5.21 3.02 8.14
C ALA A 36 5.48 2.56 6.71
N GLY A 37 6.32 1.55 6.53
CA GLY A 37 6.63 0.99 5.22
C GLY A 37 5.44 0.31 4.55
N ARG A 38 4.45 -0.17 5.31
CA ARG A 38 3.24 -0.80 4.74
C ARG A 38 2.45 0.18 3.90
N VAL A 39 2.30 1.42 4.36
CA VAL A 39 1.61 2.47 3.59
C VAL A 39 2.35 2.74 2.29
N ASP A 40 3.67 2.90 2.35
CA ASP A 40 4.48 3.16 1.15
C ASP A 40 4.39 2.01 0.16
N ARG A 41 4.42 0.76 0.62
CA ARG A 41 4.29 -0.42 -0.24
C ARG A 41 2.92 -0.47 -0.89
N ALA A 42 1.86 -0.18 -0.15
CA ALA A 42 0.50 -0.15 -0.69
C ALA A 42 0.38 0.95 -1.77
N MET A 43 0.94 2.13 -1.52
CA MET A 43 0.96 3.21 -2.50
C MET A 43 1.74 2.81 -3.76
N GLN A 44 2.87 2.10 -3.61
CA GLN A 44 3.65 1.65 -4.77
C GLN A 44 2.89 0.64 -5.61
N VAL A 45 2.22 -0.33 -4.98
CA VAL A 45 1.38 -1.31 -5.69
C VAL A 45 0.26 -0.58 -6.46
N MET A 46 -0.38 0.39 -5.83
CA MET A 46 -1.41 1.19 -6.47
C MET A 46 -0.88 1.94 -7.69
N ARG A 47 0.31 2.56 -7.57
CA ARG A 47 0.94 3.27 -8.68
C ARG A 47 1.28 2.32 -9.84
N ASP A 48 1.75 1.13 -9.54
CA ASP A 48 2.07 0.12 -10.56
C ASP A 48 0.81 -0.33 -11.29
N GLN A 49 -0.29 -0.54 -10.57
CA GLN A 49 -1.59 -0.90 -11.16
C GLN A 49 -2.14 0.26 -12.01
N ARG A 50 -2.02 1.49 -11.52
CA ARG A 50 -2.40 2.70 -12.26
C ARG A 50 -1.62 2.81 -13.57
N ASN A 51 -0.30 2.59 -13.50
CA ASN A 51 0.55 2.65 -14.69
C ASN A 51 0.15 1.58 -15.72
N ALA A 52 -0.22 0.38 -15.26
CA ALA A 52 -0.73 -0.66 -16.15
C ALA A 52 -2.04 -0.23 -16.82
N LYS A 53 -2.95 0.39 -16.08
CA LYS A 53 -4.21 0.91 -16.63
C LYS A 53 -3.98 2.02 -17.65
N LEU A 54 -3.04 2.92 -17.40
CA LEU A 54 -2.67 3.95 -18.35
C LEU A 54 -2.06 3.35 -19.61
N ALA A 55 -1.19 2.34 -19.46
CA ALA A 55 -0.59 1.66 -20.60
C ALA A 55 -1.63 0.97 -21.48
N GLU A 56 -2.67 0.37 -20.87
CA GLU A 56 -3.77 -0.27 -21.61
C GLU A 56 -4.54 0.70 -22.48
N THR A 57 -4.53 1.99 -22.14
CA THR A 57 -5.30 3.01 -22.84
C THR A 57 -4.45 4.05 -23.57
N ASP A 58 -3.13 3.87 -23.61
CA ASP A 58 -2.24 4.82 -24.28
C ASP A 58 -2.56 4.96 -25.78
N TRP A 59 -3.02 3.89 -26.41
CA TRP A 59 -3.38 3.90 -27.83
C TRP A 59 -4.53 4.89 -28.15
N TRP A 60 -5.33 5.27 -27.16
CA TRP A 60 -6.40 6.25 -27.35
C TRP A 60 -5.87 7.60 -27.81
N SER A 61 -4.61 7.93 -27.50
CA SER A 61 -3.97 9.20 -27.85
C SER A 61 -3.14 9.11 -29.12
N PHE A 62 -3.09 7.95 -29.78
CA PHE A 62 -2.31 7.79 -31.01
C PHE A 62 -2.96 8.52 -32.19
N ALA A 63 -2.13 9.02 -33.10
CA ALA A 63 -2.59 9.77 -34.26
C ALA A 63 -3.56 8.98 -35.15
N ASP A 64 -3.40 7.65 -35.19
CA ASP A 64 -4.23 6.75 -36.01
C ASP A 64 -5.54 6.35 -35.31
N SER A 65 -5.70 6.72 -34.05
CA SER A 65 -6.91 6.42 -33.28
C SER A 65 -7.92 7.54 -33.39
N PRO A 66 -9.23 7.26 -33.24
CA PRO A 66 -10.21 8.33 -33.12
C PRO A 66 -9.87 9.25 -31.93
N ALA A 67 -10.27 10.51 -32.01
CA ALA A 67 -10.07 11.46 -30.92
C ALA A 67 -10.71 10.91 -29.63
N MET A 68 -10.02 11.09 -28.49
CA MET A 68 -10.55 10.67 -27.20
C MET A 68 -11.85 11.40 -26.88
N THR A 69 -12.81 10.66 -26.34
CA THR A 69 -14.02 11.25 -25.79
C THR A 69 -13.71 12.00 -24.49
N ASP A 70 -14.63 12.85 -24.06
CA ASP A 70 -14.48 13.53 -22.77
C ASP A 70 -14.40 12.54 -21.61
N ALA A 71 -15.16 11.43 -21.68
CA ALA A 71 -15.12 10.38 -20.67
C ALA A 71 -13.75 9.69 -20.64
N GLN A 72 -13.15 9.40 -21.79
CA GLN A 72 -11.82 8.82 -21.88
C GLN A 72 -10.75 9.76 -21.34
N THR A 73 -10.83 11.02 -21.68
CA THR A 73 -9.90 12.04 -21.18
C THR A 73 -10.00 12.17 -19.66
N SER A 74 -11.22 12.21 -19.13
CA SER A 74 -11.47 12.31 -17.69
C SER A 74 -10.96 11.08 -16.93
N TYR A 75 -11.15 9.89 -17.51
CA TYR A 75 -10.66 8.63 -16.93
C TYR A 75 -9.13 8.65 -16.78
N ARG A 76 -8.42 9.00 -17.86
CA ARG A 76 -6.97 9.06 -17.83
C ARG A 76 -6.46 10.14 -16.86
N GLN A 77 -7.14 11.27 -16.81
CA GLN A 77 -6.80 12.35 -15.88
C GLN A 77 -7.01 11.90 -14.42
N ALA A 78 -8.10 11.20 -14.14
CA ALA A 78 -8.36 10.65 -12.81
C ALA A 78 -7.29 9.63 -12.39
N LEU A 79 -6.83 8.79 -13.32
CA LEU A 79 -5.73 7.86 -13.04
C LEU A 79 -4.43 8.60 -12.71
N ARG A 80 -4.09 9.64 -13.47
CA ARG A 80 -2.89 10.43 -13.21
C ARG A 80 -2.93 11.13 -11.86
N ASN A 81 -4.11 11.59 -11.46
CA ASN A 81 -4.30 12.35 -10.23
C ASN A 81 -4.51 11.44 -9.00
N LEU A 82 -4.71 10.14 -9.20
CA LEU A 82 -5.06 9.22 -8.13
C LEU A 82 -4.07 9.24 -6.96
N PRO A 83 -2.74 9.22 -7.16
CA PRO A 83 -1.82 9.23 -6.04
C PRO A 83 -1.94 10.46 -5.14
N ALA A 84 -2.37 11.60 -5.70
CA ALA A 84 -2.53 12.84 -4.93
C ALA A 84 -3.90 12.92 -4.24
N SER A 85 -4.91 12.23 -4.77
CA SER A 85 -6.30 12.34 -4.32
C SER A 85 -6.77 11.14 -3.47
N VAL A 86 -6.09 10.00 -3.56
CA VAL A 86 -6.49 8.81 -2.84
C VAL A 86 -6.26 8.98 -1.33
N PRO A 87 -7.18 8.48 -0.48
CA PRO A 87 -6.94 8.51 0.96
C PRO A 87 -5.81 7.57 1.35
N THR A 88 -5.24 7.78 2.52
CA THR A 88 -4.20 6.92 3.07
C THR A 88 -4.69 5.47 3.10
N PRO A 89 -3.87 4.50 2.60
CA PRO A 89 -4.29 3.11 2.60
C PRO A 89 -4.57 2.60 4.04
N PRO A 90 -5.72 1.96 4.27
CA PRO A 90 -6.06 1.42 5.58
C PRO A 90 -5.37 0.08 5.83
N VAL A 91 -4.05 0.09 5.89
CA VAL A 91 -3.21 -1.12 5.93
C VAL A 91 -3.44 -2.01 7.15
N ALA A 92 -4.00 -1.46 8.23
CA ALA A 92 -4.32 -2.23 9.43
C ALA A 92 -5.67 -2.95 9.34
N ASP A 93 -6.49 -2.64 8.33
CA ASP A 93 -7.83 -3.21 8.16
C ASP A 93 -7.89 -3.96 6.81
N ILE A 94 -7.83 -5.29 6.88
CA ILE A 94 -7.82 -6.15 5.69
C ILE A 94 -9.08 -5.96 4.84
N GLU A 95 -10.24 -5.82 5.49
CA GLU A 95 -11.50 -5.64 4.76
C GLU A 95 -11.55 -4.30 4.03
N ALA A 96 -11.09 -3.23 4.69
CA ALA A 96 -11.03 -1.91 4.07
C ALA A 96 -10.02 -1.89 2.91
N MET A 97 -8.90 -2.62 3.02
CA MET A 97 -7.90 -2.71 1.95
C MET A 97 -8.45 -3.35 0.68
N LYS A 98 -9.42 -4.23 0.77
CA LYS A 98 -10.06 -4.85 -0.41
C LYS A 98 -10.77 -3.81 -1.29
N SER A 99 -11.23 -2.73 -0.69
CA SER A 99 -11.93 -1.65 -1.39
C SER A 99 -11.03 -0.44 -1.68
N TRP A 100 -9.76 -0.52 -1.34
CA TRP A 100 -8.80 0.57 -1.56
C TRP A 100 -7.83 0.21 -2.68
N PRO A 101 -7.50 1.13 -3.58
CA PRO A 101 -8.18 2.42 -3.81
C PRO A 101 -9.47 2.23 -4.57
N VAL A 102 -10.32 3.26 -4.58
CA VAL A 102 -11.49 3.27 -5.46
C VAL A 102 -11.02 3.72 -6.85
N TRP A 103 -11.05 2.80 -7.81
CA TRP A 103 -10.61 3.09 -9.17
C TRP A 103 -11.68 3.86 -9.95
N PRO A 104 -11.27 4.79 -10.83
CA PRO A 104 -12.23 5.40 -11.75
C PRO A 104 -12.88 4.34 -12.64
N ASP A 105 -14.15 4.56 -12.98
CA ASP A 105 -14.87 3.65 -13.90
C ASP A 105 -14.28 3.77 -15.31
N THR A 106 -14.01 2.61 -15.94
CA THR A 106 -13.49 2.59 -17.29
C THR A 106 -14.60 3.01 -18.27
N PRO A 107 -14.38 4.02 -19.11
CA PRO A 107 -15.38 4.41 -20.11
C PRO A 107 -15.51 3.35 -21.20
N GLU A 108 -16.68 3.27 -21.76
CA GLU A 108 -16.97 2.38 -22.89
C GLU A 108 -16.45 2.95 -24.22
#